data_5f3f01d769a2e750eced7fe2a6f93666
#
_entry.id   5f3f01d769a2e750eced7fe2a6f93666
#
_cell.length_a   1.000
_cell.length_b   1.000
_cell.length_c   1.000
_cell.angle_alpha   90.00
_cell.angle_beta   90.00
_cell.angle_gamma   90.00
#
_symmetry.space_group_name_H-M   'P 1'
#
loop_
_entity.id
_entity.type
_entity.pdbx_description
1 polymer ?
#
loop_
_entity_poly.entity_id
_entity_poly.type
_entity_poly.pdbx_seq_one_letter_code
_entity_poly.pdbx_strand_id
1 'polypeptide(L)'
;MEMDKKGMMNEVGGAFVVSWLVFSGMGQGMGTLTGALVLAGGWMAFSGAHILPAVTWMHIMTGDLQDSNHWMNNGMKLLMQVIGAALAVAMMSEGLGDLSPAYDAATTDAWEFSLWAMVGMIAAGAIVSKIHASCDAWVTAI
;
A
#
# COMPACT_ATOMS: atom_id res chain seq x y z
N MET A 1 4.51 26.56 1.19
CA MET A 1 4.15 25.16 0.99
C MET A 1 4.43 24.42 2.29
N GLU A 2 3.40 24.05 3.00
CA GLU A 2 3.52 23.36 4.28
C GLU A 2 3.40 21.84 3.99
N MET A 3 4.52 21.13 4.11
CA MET A 3 4.51 19.67 3.99
C MET A 3 3.90 19.09 5.27
N ASP A 4 2.89 18.26 5.14
CA ASP A 4 2.29 17.54 6.26
C ASP A 4 3.24 16.46 6.79
N LYS A 5 4.12 16.88 7.71
CA LYS A 5 5.12 15.97 8.33
C LYS A 5 4.46 14.80 9.06
N LYS A 6 3.31 15.04 9.69
CA LYS A 6 2.58 14.00 10.42
C LYS A 6 2.02 12.97 9.44
N GLY A 7 1.40 13.43 8.35
CA GLY A 7 0.91 12.55 7.29
C GLY A 7 2.04 11.71 6.67
N MET A 8 3.21 12.32 6.43
CA MET A 8 4.37 11.59 5.90
C MET A 8 4.89 10.53 6.87
N MET A 9 4.97 10.83 8.17
CA MET A 9 5.36 9.83 9.16
C MET A 9 4.33 8.69 9.26
N ASN A 10 3.05 8.99 9.12
CA ASN A 10 2.00 7.99 9.09
C ASN A 10 2.12 7.08 7.85
N GLU A 11 2.53 7.61 6.69
CA GLU A 11 2.80 6.79 5.51
C GLU A 11 3.97 5.82 5.73
N VAL A 12 5.08 6.30 6.32
CA VAL A 12 6.23 5.44 6.66
C VAL A 12 5.81 4.35 7.65
N GLY A 13 5.15 4.75 8.75
CA GLY A 13 4.74 3.80 9.80
C GLY A 13 3.74 2.78 9.31
N GLY A 14 2.73 3.22 8.56
CA GLY A 14 1.72 2.35 7.98
C GLY A 14 2.30 1.36 6.97
N ALA A 15 3.13 1.83 6.04
CA ALA A 15 3.80 0.98 5.07
C ALA A 15 4.77 0.00 5.74
N PHE A 16 5.49 0.43 6.78
CA PHE A 16 6.34 -0.45 7.56
C PHE A 16 5.56 -1.58 8.21
N VAL A 17 4.49 -1.27 8.94
CA VAL A 17 3.70 -2.27 9.68
C VAL A 17 3.04 -3.27 8.72
N VAL A 18 2.44 -2.79 7.64
CA VAL A 18 1.80 -3.65 6.64
C VAL A 18 2.83 -4.55 5.96
N SER A 19 3.98 -4.00 5.55
CA SER A 19 5.06 -4.78 4.93
C SER A 19 5.64 -5.81 5.91
N TRP A 20 5.88 -5.42 7.15
CA TRP A 20 6.36 -6.34 8.18
C TRP A 20 5.41 -7.54 8.36
N LEU A 21 4.12 -7.28 8.50
CA LEU A 21 3.12 -8.32 8.75
C LEU A 21 2.90 -9.22 7.53
N VAL A 22 2.96 -8.66 6.32
CA VAL A 22 2.84 -9.45 5.08
C VAL A 22 4.02 -10.39 4.89
N PHE A 23 5.25 -9.88 5.09
CA PHE A 23 6.48 -10.67 4.84
C PHE A 23 6.88 -11.56 6.02
N SER A 24 6.41 -11.31 7.24
CA SER A 24 6.75 -12.10 8.43
C SER A 24 6.10 -13.50 8.49
N GLY A 25 5.39 -13.90 7.44
CA GLY A 25 4.66 -15.18 7.42
C GLY A 25 3.36 -15.19 8.23
N MET A 26 3.09 -14.15 9.02
CA MET A 26 1.83 -14.02 9.76
C MET A 26 0.66 -13.64 8.86
N GLY A 27 0.94 -12.94 7.75
CA GLY A 27 -0.10 -12.38 6.89
C GLY A 27 -0.53 -13.26 5.73
N GLN A 28 0.17 -14.30 5.38
CA GLN A 28 -0.11 -15.17 4.23
C GLN A 28 -0.53 -14.43 2.94
N GLY A 29 -0.06 -13.20 2.79
CA GLY A 29 -0.40 -12.33 1.66
C GLY A 29 -1.62 -11.43 1.90
N MET A 30 -1.68 -10.34 1.14
CA MET A 30 -2.74 -9.32 1.24
C MET A 30 -4.12 -9.81 0.77
N GLY A 31 -4.18 -10.90 0.02
CA GLY A 31 -5.44 -11.48 -0.48
C GLY A 31 -6.15 -12.40 0.50
N THR A 32 -5.68 -12.49 1.74
CA THR A 32 -6.32 -13.29 2.78
C THR A 32 -7.11 -12.42 3.74
N LEU A 33 -8.05 -13.02 4.49
CA LEU A 33 -8.78 -12.31 5.54
C LEU A 33 -7.83 -11.72 6.59
N THR A 34 -6.76 -12.43 6.94
CA THR A 34 -5.74 -11.93 7.87
C THR A 34 -5.05 -10.69 7.31
N GLY A 35 -4.65 -10.72 6.05
CA GLY A 35 -4.06 -9.56 5.36
C GLY A 35 -5.02 -8.36 5.32
N ALA A 36 -6.30 -8.60 5.05
CA ALA A 36 -7.33 -7.56 5.07
C ALA A 36 -7.49 -6.92 6.46
N LEU A 37 -7.52 -7.73 7.53
CA LEU A 37 -7.60 -7.23 8.91
C LEU A 37 -6.35 -6.43 9.31
N VAL A 38 -5.16 -6.87 8.88
CA VAL A 38 -3.91 -6.13 9.09
C VAL A 38 -3.96 -4.77 8.39
N LEU A 39 -4.42 -4.73 7.15
CA LEU A 39 -4.56 -3.49 6.39
C LEU A 39 -5.59 -2.55 7.04
N ALA A 40 -6.73 -3.08 7.48
CA ALA A 40 -7.73 -2.31 8.21
C ALA A 40 -7.17 -1.72 9.49
N GLY A 41 -6.44 -2.52 10.28
CA GLY A 41 -5.77 -2.06 11.50
C GLY A 41 -4.72 -0.99 11.21
N GLY A 42 -3.95 -1.13 10.14
CA GLY A 42 -3.01 -0.12 9.66
C GLY A 42 -3.70 1.21 9.34
N TRP A 43 -4.77 1.20 8.57
CA TRP A 43 -5.52 2.41 8.26
C TRP A 43 -6.16 3.07 9.49
N MET A 44 -6.62 2.27 10.45
CA MET A 44 -7.15 2.81 11.71
C MET A 44 -6.05 3.43 12.58
N ALA A 45 -4.88 2.78 12.66
CA ALA A 45 -3.75 3.25 13.47
C ALA A 45 -3.06 4.49 12.87
N PHE A 46 -2.94 4.53 11.54
CA PHE A 46 -2.29 5.61 10.79
C PHE A 46 -3.33 6.43 10.02
N SER A 47 -4.29 6.97 10.75
CA SER A 47 -5.41 7.73 10.19
C SER A 47 -4.95 8.83 9.22
N GLY A 48 -5.54 8.86 8.03
CA GLY A 48 -5.21 9.78 6.95
C GLY A 48 -4.02 9.36 6.08
N ALA A 49 -3.34 8.24 6.39
CA ALA A 49 -2.34 7.66 5.52
C ALA A 49 -2.98 6.80 4.42
N HIS A 50 -2.38 6.83 3.25
CA HIS A 50 -2.76 5.93 2.15
C HIS A 50 -2.19 4.52 2.35
N ILE A 51 -0.99 4.42 2.93
CA ILE A 51 -0.25 3.19 3.25
C ILE A 51 0.20 2.41 2.01
N LEU A 52 -0.71 2.22 1.06
CA LEU A 52 -0.46 1.46 -0.16
C LEU A 52 -0.23 2.39 -1.36
N PRO A 53 0.78 2.11 -2.21
CA PRO A 53 1.01 2.87 -3.44
C PRO A 53 -0.22 2.92 -4.35
N ALA A 54 -0.99 1.84 -4.43
CA ALA A 54 -2.21 1.79 -5.23
C ALA A 54 -3.26 2.81 -4.78
N VAL A 55 -3.43 2.99 -3.45
CA VAL A 55 -4.36 3.99 -2.88
C VAL A 55 -3.87 5.42 -3.18
N THR A 56 -2.57 5.66 -3.05
CA THR A 56 -1.99 6.97 -3.40
C THR A 56 -2.16 7.27 -4.87
N TRP A 57 -1.91 6.29 -5.74
CA TRP A 57 -2.09 6.43 -7.18
C TRP A 57 -3.55 6.70 -7.55
N MET A 58 -4.48 6.02 -6.91
CA MET A 58 -5.91 6.30 -7.05
C MET A 58 -6.23 7.77 -6.72
N HIS A 59 -5.70 8.30 -5.62
CA HIS A 59 -5.88 9.70 -5.22
C HIS A 59 -5.28 10.67 -6.24
N ILE A 60 -4.11 10.36 -6.81
CA ILE A 60 -3.52 11.16 -7.88
C ILE A 60 -4.49 11.24 -9.06
N MET A 61 -4.98 10.09 -9.52
CA MET A 61 -5.80 10.01 -10.73
C MET A 61 -7.22 10.54 -10.56
N THR A 62 -7.72 10.63 -9.34
CA THR A 62 -9.07 11.17 -9.05
C THR A 62 -9.06 12.63 -8.60
N GLY A 63 -7.89 13.20 -8.35
CA GLY A 63 -7.72 14.59 -7.95
C GLY A 63 -7.50 15.54 -9.13
N ASP A 64 -7.07 16.76 -8.80
CA ASP A 64 -6.74 17.76 -9.84
C ASP A 64 -5.34 17.48 -10.41
N LEU A 65 -5.32 16.95 -11.62
CA LEU A 65 -4.09 16.63 -12.35
C LEU A 65 -3.29 17.85 -12.81
N GLN A 66 -3.89 19.05 -12.76
CA GLN A 66 -3.21 20.31 -13.11
C GLN A 66 -2.56 20.96 -11.89
N ASP A 67 -2.90 20.54 -10.67
CA ASP A 67 -2.31 21.07 -9.45
C ASP A 67 -0.95 20.41 -9.14
N SER A 68 0.12 21.19 -9.28
CA SER A 68 1.49 20.74 -8.96
C SER A 68 1.65 20.35 -7.48
N ASN A 69 0.91 20.97 -6.56
CA ASN A 69 0.96 20.63 -5.14
C ASN A 69 0.32 19.26 -4.90
N HIS A 70 -0.75 18.93 -5.63
CA HIS A 70 -1.38 17.62 -5.58
C HIS A 70 -0.40 16.51 -5.98
N TRP A 71 0.30 16.69 -7.11
CA TRP A 71 1.33 15.75 -7.57
C TRP A 71 2.46 15.58 -6.57
N MET A 72 2.96 16.69 -6.05
CA MET A 72 4.10 16.67 -5.13
C MET A 72 3.76 16.02 -3.80
N ASN A 73 2.61 16.36 -3.20
CA ASN A 73 2.19 15.77 -1.93
C ASN A 73 1.98 14.25 -2.06
N ASN A 74 1.32 13.80 -3.11
CA ASN A 74 1.11 12.38 -3.34
C ASN A 74 2.40 11.65 -3.76
N GLY A 75 3.27 12.29 -4.54
CA GLY A 75 4.60 11.77 -4.85
C GLY A 75 5.47 11.57 -3.62
N MET A 76 5.43 12.52 -2.68
CA MET A 76 6.12 12.37 -1.39
C MET A 76 5.52 11.23 -0.54
N LYS A 77 4.21 11.04 -0.55
CA LYS A 77 3.59 9.89 0.12
C LYS A 77 4.08 8.57 -0.47
N LEU A 78 4.15 8.44 -1.80
CA LEU A 78 4.73 7.25 -2.46
C LEU A 78 6.16 6.99 -2.00
N LEU A 79 6.98 8.03 -1.94
CA LEU A 79 8.36 7.90 -1.47
C LEU A 79 8.42 7.42 -0.02
N MET A 80 7.57 7.97 0.86
CA MET A 80 7.51 7.56 2.26
C MET A 80 7.05 6.11 2.43
N GLN A 81 6.13 5.64 1.61
CA GLN A 81 5.69 4.23 1.58
C GLN A 81 6.84 3.30 1.18
N VAL A 82 7.62 3.66 0.17
CA VAL A 82 8.82 2.89 -0.23
C VAL A 82 9.84 2.84 0.90
N ILE A 83 10.09 3.96 1.58
CA ILE A 83 11.00 4.00 2.74
C ILE A 83 10.49 3.08 3.86
N GLY A 84 9.20 3.15 4.21
CA GLY A 84 8.60 2.29 5.23
C GLY A 84 8.72 0.80 4.90
N ALA A 85 8.40 0.42 3.67
CA ALA A 85 8.55 -0.96 3.21
C ALA A 85 10.02 -1.43 3.21
N ALA A 86 10.94 -0.59 2.74
CA ALA A 86 12.37 -0.91 2.74
C ALA A 86 12.92 -1.11 4.15
N LEU A 87 12.50 -0.29 5.12
CA LEU A 87 12.87 -0.47 6.52
C LEU A 87 12.34 -1.79 7.08
N ALA A 88 11.10 -2.18 6.76
CA ALA A 88 10.55 -3.46 7.17
C ALA A 88 11.38 -4.62 6.63
N VAL A 89 11.68 -4.61 5.33
CA VAL A 89 12.50 -5.65 4.68
C VAL A 89 13.90 -5.70 5.29
N ALA A 90 14.56 -4.56 5.49
CA ALA A 90 15.89 -4.49 6.08
C ALA A 90 15.92 -5.08 7.50
N MET A 91 14.95 -4.72 8.33
CA MET A 91 14.87 -5.25 9.70
C MET A 91 14.54 -6.74 9.71
N MET A 92 13.76 -7.23 8.77
CA MET A 92 13.42 -8.66 8.69
C MET A 92 14.56 -9.50 8.14
N SER A 93 15.33 -9.01 7.17
CA SER A 93 16.49 -9.72 6.62
C SER A 93 17.57 -9.95 7.68
N GLU A 94 17.73 -9.02 8.62
CA GLU A 94 18.67 -9.16 9.74
C GLU A 94 18.13 -10.07 10.86
N GLY A 95 16.82 -10.05 11.11
CA GLY A 95 16.19 -10.74 12.25
C GLY A 95 15.59 -12.10 11.94
N LEU A 96 15.15 -12.37 10.73
CA LEU A 96 14.43 -13.58 10.33
C LEU A 96 15.19 -14.47 9.33
N GLY A 97 16.41 -14.08 8.94
CA GLY A 97 17.22 -14.85 8.01
C GLY A 97 16.81 -14.63 6.54
N ASP A 98 16.92 -15.68 5.75
CA ASP A 98 16.76 -15.60 4.30
C ASP A 98 15.30 -15.33 3.88
N LEU A 99 15.09 -14.18 3.26
CA LEU A 99 13.80 -13.79 2.64
C LEU A 99 13.67 -14.25 1.17
N SER A 100 14.69 -14.94 0.64
CA SER A 100 14.71 -15.36 -0.75
C SER A 100 13.48 -16.17 -1.17
N PRO A 101 12.91 -17.08 -0.36
CA PRO A 101 11.71 -17.80 -0.76
C PRO A 101 10.49 -16.89 -1.00
N ALA A 102 10.33 -15.83 -0.18
CA ALA A 102 9.24 -14.88 -0.37
C ALA A 102 9.49 -13.96 -1.57
N TYR A 103 10.74 -13.58 -1.79
CA TYR A 103 11.16 -12.79 -2.95
C TYR A 103 11.03 -13.60 -4.24
N ASP A 104 11.47 -14.86 -4.24
CA ASP A 104 11.36 -15.75 -5.38
C ASP A 104 9.90 -16.01 -5.76
N ALA A 105 9.03 -16.24 -4.78
CA ALA A 105 7.59 -16.38 -5.03
C ALA A 105 6.97 -15.11 -5.64
N ALA A 106 7.47 -13.94 -5.29
CA ALA A 106 6.99 -12.67 -5.85
C ALA A 106 7.55 -12.36 -7.25
N THR A 107 8.67 -12.96 -7.63
CA THR A 107 9.40 -12.64 -8.87
C THR A 107 9.35 -13.74 -9.93
N THR A 108 9.06 -15.00 -9.56
CA THR A 108 9.03 -16.12 -10.49
C THR A 108 7.84 -16.12 -11.42
N ASP A 109 6.72 -15.56 -11.00
CA ASP A 109 5.60 -15.30 -11.90
C ASP A 109 5.80 -13.93 -12.55
N ALA A 110 6.71 -13.87 -13.52
CA ALA A 110 6.89 -12.67 -14.32
C ALA A 110 5.53 -12.19 -14.84
N TRP A 111 5.20 -10.96 -14.52
CA TRP A 111 3.94 -10.35 -14.92
C TRP A 111 3.79 -10.45 -16.45
N GLU A 112 2.89 -11.29 -16.91
CA GLU A 112 2.53 -11.38 -18.32
C GLU A 112 1.39 -10.41 -18.61
N PHE A 113 1.57 -9.57 -19.64
CA PHE A 113 0.51 -8.66 -20.05
C PHE A 113 -0.70 -9.45 -20.54
N SER A 114 -1.81 -9.28 -19.84
CA SER A 114 -3.11 -9.82 -20.24
C SER A 114 -4.12 -8.68 -20.32
N LEU A 115 -4.74 -8.50 -21.49
CA LEU A 115 -5.78 -7.50 -21.68
C LEU A 115 -6.94 -7.70 -20.69
N TRP A 116 -7.35 -8.95 -20.46
CA TRP A 116 -8.42 -9.27 -19.52
C TRP A 116 -8.03 -8.99 -18.06
N ALA A 117 -6.79 -9.30 -17.69
CA ALA A 117 -6.28 -8.96 -16.37
C ALA A 117 -6.23 -7.43 -16.17
N MET A 118 -5.80 -6.68 -17.18
CA MET A 118 -5.79 -5.22 -17.14
C MET A 118 -7.20 -4.64 -16.99
N VAL A 119 -8.17 -5.11 -17.76
CA VAL A 119 -9.58 -4.69 -17.64
C VAL A 119 -10.12 -5.02 -16.24
N GLY A 120 -9.81 -6.22 -15.73
CA GLY A 120 -10.19 -6.65 -14.38
C GLY A 120 -9.58 -5.74 -13.30
N MET A 121 -8.30 -5.38 -13.42
CA MET A 121 -7.62 -4.48 -12.48
C MET A 121 -8.21 -3.07 -12.52
N ILE A 122 -8.54 -2.54 -13.70
CA ILE A 122 -9.20 -1.22 -13.85
C ILE A 122 -10.58 -1.25 -13.19
N ALA A 123 -11.37 -2.28 -13.44
CA ALA A 123 -12.70 -2.43 -12.86
C ALA A 123 -12.63 -2.58 -11.34
N ALA A 124 -11.73 -3.42 -10.82
CA ALA A 124 -11.49 -3.58 -9.40
C ALA A 124 -11.03 -2.27 -8.75
N GLY A 125 -10.09 -1.55 -9.38
CA GLY A 125 -9.63 -0.26 -8.91
C GLY A 125 -10.75 0.78 -8.83
N ALA A 126 -11.65 0.83 -9.80
CA ALA A 126 -12.79 1.72 -9.79
C ALA A 126 -13.78 1.38 -8.66
N ILE A 127 -14.03 0.10 -8.42
CA ILE A 127 -14.90 -0.38 -7.32
C ILE A 127 -14.27 -0.02 -5.97
N VAL A 128 -12.99 -0.36 -5.76
CA VAL A 128 -12.26 -0.04 -4.52
C VAL A 128 -12.22 1.47 -4.28
N SER A 129 -12.00 2.28 -5.32
CA SER A 129 -12.04 3.74 -5.22
C SER A 129 -13.41 4.23 -4.71
N LYS A 130 -14.49 3.66 -5.21
CA LYS A 130 -15.85 4.03 -4.80
C LYS A 130 -16.14 3.61 -3.36
N ILE A 131 -15.73 2.40 -2.98
CA ILE A 131 -15.89 1.88 -1.61
C ILE A 131 -15.06 2.74 -0.64
N HIS A 132 -13.80 3.00 -0.97
CA HIS A 132 -12.91 3.80 -0.14
C HIS A 132 -13.41 5.23 0.10
N ALA A 133 -14.06 5.83 -0.90
CA ALA A 133 -14.67 7.15 -0.77
C ALA A 133 -15.98 7.17 0.04
N SER A 134 -16.63 6.03 0.26
CA SER A 134 -17.98 5.94 0.80
C SER A 134 -18.08 5.14 2.10
N CYS A 135 -17.06 4.37 2.45
CA CYS A 135 -17.08 3.43 3.56
C CYS A 135 -15.90 3.63 4.52
N ASP A 136 -16.03 3.07 5.71
CA ASP A 136 -14.94 3.05 6.70
C ASP A 136 -13.78 2.15 6.24
N ALA A 137 -12.59 2.41 6.81
CA ALA A 137 -11.33 1.77 6.41
C ALA A 137 -11.40 0.24 6.40
N TRP A 138 -12.11 -0.40 7.36
CA TRP A 138 -12.22 -1.84 7.44
C TRP A 138 -13.21 -2.47 6.45
N VAL A 139 -14.21 -1.75 6.00
CA VAL A 139 -15.07 -2.19 4.91
C VAL A 139 -14.31 -2.15 3.57
N THR A 140 -13.39 -1.18 3.43
CA THR A 140 -12.54 -1.08 2.23
C THR A 140 -11.46 -2.16 2.18
N ALA A 141 -11.00 -2.64 3.33
CA ALA A 141 -9.91 -3.62 3.44
C ALA A 141 -10.37 -5.08 3.23
N ILE A 142 -11.64 -5.38 3.48
CA ILE A 142 -12.27 -6.69 3.28
C ILE A 142 -12.82 -6.84 1.86
#